data_e1958492d0eb9abf8883095eacd732f1
#
_entry.id   e1958492d0eb9abf8883095eacd732f1
#
_cell.length_a   1.000
_cell.length_b   1.000
_cell.length_c   1.000
_cell.angle_alpha   90.00
_cell.angle_beta   90.00
_cell.angle_gamma   90.00
#
_symmetry.space_group_name_H-M   'P 1'
#
loop_
_entity.id
_entity.type
_entity.pdbx_description
1 polymer ?
#
loop_
_entity_poly.entity_id
_entity_poly.type
_entity_poly.pdbx_seq_one_letter_code
_entity_poly.pdbx_strand_id
1 'polypeptide(L)'
;PDKAESRINLSQSLNGIGWIVGPLVGGQLLFSGVNIAIPYALVGIFVLAVALVLSRIKLPDPRRAHEADTNEKVEEKPMRVMAFGFGMLTLFLYVAAQTGVNSFFINYAEESIHIEKQTASLYLAFGGMGLFFIGRLAGGVIMNYIQPRLVLLACAILTFVATLIVVVCSGTLSLMAFFALYLGESIMFPTIFSLALRDAGTKTKLASSLLIMTIVGGAVAPVIMGYIADTTGSMAIAFLIPLVCYGVIGGYALSKPSASL
;
A
#
# COMPACT_ATOMS: atom_id res chain seq x y z
N PRO A 1 -10.17 -13.06 21.52
CA PRO A 1 -9.62 -11.85 20.88
C PRO A 1 -8.41 -12.20 20.04
N ASP A 2 -7.43 -12.97 20.55
CA ASP A 2 -6.13 -13.25 19.92
C ASP A 2 -6.20 -13.96 18.55
N LYS A 3 -7.28 -14.67 18.28
CA LYS A 3 -7.48 -15.38 17.00
C LYS A 3 -8.01 -14.47 15.86
N ALA A 4 -8.61 -13.32 16.17
CA ALA A 4 -9.14 -12.42 15.16
C ALA A 4 -8.03 -11.67 14.43
N GLU A 5 -7.03 -11.16 15.14
CA GLU A 5 -5.87 -10.48 14.57
C GLU A 5 -5.04 -11.42 13.68
N SER A 6 -4.82 -12.65 14.15
CA SER A 6 -4.13 -13.68 13.35
C SER A 6 -4.87 -14.01 12.05
N ARG A 7 -6.21 -14.09 12.07
CA ARG A 7 -7.03 -14.33 10.88
C ARG A 7 -7.01 -13.16 9.91
N ILE A 8 -7.04 -11.93 10.41
CA ILE A 8 -6.92 -10.71 9.59
C ILE A 8 -5.54 -10.67 8.93
N ASN A 9 -4.47 -10.95 9.66
CA ASN A 9 -3.12 -11.01 9.13
C ASN A 9 -2.96 -12.10 8.07
N LEU A 10 -3.52 -13.28 8.28
CA LEU A 10 -3.51 -14.36 7.30
C LEU A 10 -4.28 -13.97 6.01
N SER A 11 -5.45 -13.34 6.16
CA SER A 11 -6.23 -12.84 5.03
C SER A 11 -5.47 -11.76 4.25
N GLN A 12 -4.79 -10.87 4.94
CA GLN A 12 -3.93 -9.84 4.34
C GLN A 12 -2.68 -10.42 3.65
N SER A 13 -2.16 -11.55 4.14
CA SER A 13 -1.04 -12.24 3.49
C SER A 13 -1.45 -12.85 2.16
N LEU A 14 -2.69 -13.37 2.04
CA LEU A 14 -3.23 -13.84 0.76
C LEU A 14 -3.31 -12.71 -0.28
N ASN A 15 -3.60 -11.49 0.16
CA ASN A 15 -3.55 -10.31 -0.71
C ASN A 15 -2.14 -10.09 -1.29
N GLY A 16 -1.09 -10.33 -0.48
CA GLY A 16 0.30 -10.26 -0.94
C GLY A 16 0.64 -11.23 -2.06
N ILE A 17 0.06 -12.43 -2.05
CA ILE A 17 0.21 -13.41 -3.15
C ILE A 17 -0.37 -12.84 -4.45
N GLY A 18 -1.55 -12.21 -4.39
CA GLY A 18 -2.16 -11.57 -5.55
C GLY A 18 -1.28 -10.48 -6.17
N TRP A 19 -0.55 -9.73 -5.36
CA TRP A 19 0.38 -8.69 -5.81
C TRP A 19 1.61 -9.24 -6.55
N ILE A 20 2.01 -10.49 -6.26
CA ILE A 20 3.07 -11.18 -6.99
C ILE A 20 2.51 -11.80 -8.28
N VAL A 21 1.38 -12.50 -8.18
CA VAL A 21 0.75 -13.20 -9.31
C VAL A 21 0.27 -12.21 -10.39
N GLY A 22 -0.23 -11.04 -9.99
CA GLY A 22 -0.73 -10.02 -10.91
C GLY A 22 0.31 -9.60 -11.97
N PRO A 23 1.45 -8.98 -11.59
CA PRO A 23 2.49 -8.60 -12.52
C PRO A 23 3.12 -9.78 -13.26
N LEU A 24 3.27 -10.93 -12.58
CA LEU A 24 3.82 -12.14 -13.19
C LEU A 24 2.95 -12.64 -14.35
N VAL A 25 1.68 -12.90 -14.10
CA VAL A 25 0.76 -13.45 -15.11
C VAL A 25 0.36 -12.36 -16.11
N GLY A 26 0.01 -11.17 -15.61
CA GLY A 26 -0.38 -10.04 -16.44
C GLY A 26 0.74 -9.59 -17.37
N GLY A 27 1.97 -9.43 -16.84
CA GLY A 27 3.12 -9.04 -17.63
C GLY A 27 3.47 -10.05 -18.71
N GLN A 28 3.50 -11.34 -18.37
CA GLN A 28 3.77 -12.40 -19.36
C GLN A 28 2.71 -12.45 -20.47
N LEU A 29 1.44 -12.32 -20.13
CA LEU A 29 0.36 -12.37 -21.12
C LEU A 29 0.31 -11.09 -21.98
N LEU A 30 0.45 -9.92 -21.38
CA LEU A 30 0.35 -8.64 -22.11
C LEU A 30 1.54 -8.41 -23.03
N PHE A 31 2.76 -8.77 -22.60
CA PHE A 31 3.98 -8.51 -23.39
C PHE A 31 4.35 -9.67 -24.34
N SER A 32 3.64 -10.83 -24.28
CA SER A 32 3.81 -11.93 -25.25
C SER A 32 3.01 -11.76 -26.55
N GLY A 33 2.38 -10.60 -26.77
CA GLY A 33 1.58 -10.35 -27.98
C GLY A 33 0.18 -10.94 -27.95
N VAL A 34 -0.27 -11.47 -26.83
CA VAL A 34 -1.65 -11.98 -26.64
C VAL A 34 -2.61 -10.79 -26.59
N ASN A 35 -3.81 -10.97 -27.18
CA ASN A 35 -4.84 -9.93 -27.14
C ASN A 35 -5.18 -9.54 -25.69
N ILE A 36 -5.11 -8.24 -25.40
CA ILE A 36 -5.35 -7.64 -24.05
C ILE A 36 -6.69 -8.10 -23.46
N ALA A 37 -7.70 -8.37 -24.28
CA ALA A 37 -9.00 -8.83 -23.80
C ALA A 37 -8.95 -10.19 -23.08
N ILE A 38 -7.99 -11.06 -23.42
CA ILE A 38 -7.90 -12.42 -22.86
C ILE A 38 -7.54 -12.40 -21.36
N PRO A 39 -6.46 -11.73 -20.90
CA PRO A 39 -6.16 -11.62 -19.48
C PRO A 39 -7.32 -11.05 -18.65
N TYR A 40 -7.97 -9.99 -19.15
CA TYR A 40 -9.11 -9.39 -18.46
C TYR A 40 -10.33 -10.33 -18.40
N ALA A 41 -10.61 -11.06 -19.49
CA ALA A 41 -11.68 -12.05 -19.51
C ALA A 41 -11.40 -13.19 -18.50
N LEU A 42 -10.18 -13.71 -18.43
CA LEU A 42 -9.78 -14.73 -17.47
C LEU A 42 -9.96 -14.27 -16.02
N VAL A 43 -9.52 -13.06 -15.70
CA VAL A 43 -9.73 -12.47 -14.36
C VAL A 43 -11.23 -12.31 -14.08
N GLY A 44 -12.01 -11.82 -15.05
CA GLY A 44 -13.46 -11.67 -14.92
C GLY A 44 -14.16 -12.99 -14.64
N ILE A 45 -13.84 -14.05 -15.39
CA ILE A 45 -14.38 -15.40 -15.19
C ILE A 45 -13.99 -15.93 -13.81
N PHE A 46 -12.74 -15.75 -13.39
CA PHE A 46 -12.28 -16.17 -12.07
C PHE A 46 -13.05 -15.45 -10.94
N VAL A 47 -13.23 -14.13 -11.04
CA VAL A 47 -14.00 -13.36 -10.06
C VAL A 47 -15.45 -13.80 -10.00
N LEU A 48 -16.09 -14.07 -11.15
CA LEU A 48 -17.44 -14.60 -11.21
C LEU A 48 -17.56 -16.00 -10.56
N ALA A 49 -16.58 -16.87 -10.81
CA ALA A 49 -16.55 -18.19 -10.17
C ALA A 49 -16.44 -18.06 -8.64
N VAL A 50 -15.56 -17.21 -8.15
CA VAL A 50 -15.42 -16.92 -6.71
C VAL A 50 -16.72 -16.35 -6.14
N ALA A 51 -17.37 -15.41 -6.82
CA ALA A 51 -18.64 -14.82 -6.41
C ALA A 51 -19.75 -15.89 -6.32
N LEU A 52 -19.81 -16.82 -7.27
CA LEU A 52 -20.76 -17.95 -7.26
C LEU A 52 -20.52 -18.88 -6.08
N VAL A 53 -19.26 -19.19 -5.77
CA VAL A 53 -18.92 -20.00 -4.59
C VAL A 53 -19.32 -19.28 -3.31
N LEU A 54 -18.98 -17.99 -3.17
CA LEU A 54 -19.32 -17.19 -2.00
C LEU A 54 -20.83 -17.03 -1.81
N SER A 55 -21.61 -16.94 -2.88
CA SER A 55 -23.08 -16.86 -2.81
C SER A 55 -23.73 -18.11 -2.20
N ARG A 56 -23.03 -19.26 -2.23
CA ARG A 56 -23.49 -20.51 -1.60
C ARG A 56 -23.08 -20.68 -0.15
N ILE A 57 -22.18 -19.84 0.35
CA ILE A 57 -21.69 -19.86 1.74
C ILE A 57 -22.56 -18.94 2.57
N LYS A 58 -23.19 -19.47 3.62
CA LYS A 58 -23.90 -18.64 4.62
C LYS A 58 -22.86 -17.94 5.49
N LEU A 59 -22.64 -16.65 5.25
CA LEU A 59 -21.79 -15.83 6.10
C LEU A 59 -22.49 -15.57 7.44
N PRO A 60 -21.76 -15.60 8.57
CA PRO A 60 -22.29 -15.23 9.87
C PRO A 60 -22.76 -13.76 9.84
N ASP A 61 -23.93 -13.48 10.43
CA ASP A 61 -24.47 -12.13 10.49
C ASP A 61 -23.60 -11.27 11.43
N PRO A 62 -22.94 -10.22 10.93
CA PRO A 62 -22.08 -9.36 11.74
C PRO A 62 -22.86 -8.59 12.84
N ARG A 63 -24.20 -8.50 12.74
CA ARG A 63 -25.04 -7.85 13.75
C ARG A 63 -25.08 -8.64 15.04
N ARG A 64 -25.05 -9.98 14.99
CA ARG A 64 -25.05 -10.85 16.18
C ARG A 64 -23.74 -10.83 16.97
N ALA A 65 -22.61 -10.52 16.32
CA ALA A 65 -21.33 -10.38 16.99
C ALA A 65 -21.22 -9.05 17.78
N HIS A 66 -22.02 -8.04 17.42
CA HIS A 66 -21.98 -6.72 18.05
C HIS A 66 -22.86 -6.60 19.31
N GLU A 67 -23.90 -7.43 19.45
CA GLU A 67 -24.77 -7.41 20.63
C GLU A 67 -24.10 -7.98 21.89
N ALA A 68 -23.03 -8.76 21.72
CA ALA A 68 -22.27 -9.34 22.82
C ALA A 68 -21.23 -8.39 23.45
N ASP A 69 -20.84 -7.31 22.74
CA ASP A 69 -19.73 -6.42 23.14
C ASP A 69 -20.20 -5.06 23.76
N THR A 70 -21.50 -4.88 23.94
CA THR A 70 -22.06 -3.56 24.36
C THR A 70 -22.02 -3.29 25.88
N ASN A 71 -21.43 -4.14 26.70
CA ASN A 71 -21.42 -4.00 28.15
C ASN A 71 -20.13 -3.45 28.78
N GLU A 72 -19.10 -3.16 28.02
CA GLU A 72 -17.95 -2.42 28.55
C GLU A 72 -18.23 -0.92 28.49
N LYS A 73 -18.17 -0.25 29.64
CA LYS A 73 -18.15 1.23 29.74
C LYS A 73 -16.90 1.73 29.02
N VAL A 74 -17.02 2.02 27.72
CA VAL A 74 -15.96 2.68 26.96
C VAL A 74 -15.83 4.10 27.48
N GLU A 75 -14.71 4.43 28.13
CA GLU A 75 -14.38 5.84 28.43
C GLU A 75 -14.54 6.68 27.15
N GLU A 76 -15.40 7.69 27.21
CA GLU A 76 -15.65 8.60 26.09
C GLU A 76 -14.41 9.47 25.82
N LYS A 77 -13.48 8.94 25.03
CA LYS A 77 -12.35 9.74 24.54
C LYS A 77 -12.80 10.54 23.32
N PRO A 78 -12.72 11.88 23.39
CA PRO A 78 -13.12 12.72 22.25
C PRO A 78 -12.19 12.49 21.05
N MET A 79 -12.74 12.56 19.85
CA MET A 79 -11.99 12.48 18.61
C MET A 79 -11.04 13.69 18.47
N ARG A 80 -9.76 13.43 18.22
CA ARG A 80 -8.74 14.45 17.91
C ARG A 80 -8.82 14.79 16.42
N VAL A 81 -9.76 15.66 16.05
CA VAL A 81 -10.13 15.90 14.63
C VAL A 81 -8.93 16.29 13.76
N MET A 82 -8.07 17.19 14.24
CA MET A 82 -6.90 17.64 13.46
C MET A 82 -5.87 16.51 13.26
N ALA A 83 -5.57 15.76 14.33
CA ALA A 83 -4.63 14.64 14.27
C ALA A 83 -5.18 13.50 13.38
N PHE A 84 -6.48 13.23 13.46
CA PHE A 84 -7.17 12.26 12.61
C PHE A 84 -7.17 12.72 11.14
N GLY A 85 -7.48 14.01 10.87
CA GLY A 85 -7.45 14.57 9.52
C GLY A 85 -6.07 14.49 8.88
N PHE A 86 -5.00 14.74 9.65
CA PHE A 86 -3.63 14.56 9.16
C PHE A 86 -3.34 13.07 8.88
N GLY A 87 -3.83 12.14 9.70
CA GLY A 87 -3.74 10.71 9.43
C GLY A 87 -4.46 10.29 8.16
N MET A 88 -5.66 10.83 7.90
CA MET A 88 -6.40 10.61 6.65
C MET A 88 -5.63 11.10 5.42
N LEU A 89 -5.12 12.33 5.48
CA LEU A 89 -4.30 12.90 4.41
C LEU A 89 -3.05 12.04 4.16
N THR A 90 -2.39 11.62 5.22
CA THR A 90 -1.19 10.78 5.13
C THR A 90 -1.49 9.44 4.49
N LEU A 91 -2.61 8.81 4.85
CA LEU A 91 -3.02 7.53 4.25
C LEU A 91 -3.40 7.69 2.78
N PHE A 92 -4.09 8.79 2.42
CA PHE A 92 -4.39 9.15 1.04
C PHE A 92 -3.11 9.30 0.20
N LEU A 93 -2.13 10.06 0.70
CA LEU A 93 -0.85 10.29 0.03
C LEU A 93 -0.02 9.00 -0.06
N TYR A 94 -0.10 8.13 0.95
CA TYR A 94 0.56 6.83 0.89
C TYR A 94 -0.03 5.97 -0.24
N VAL A 95 -1.35 5.83 -0.32
CA VAL A 95 -1.99 5.02 -1.38
C VAL A 95 -1.75 5.63 -2.75
N ALA A 96 -1.75 6.96 -2.84
CA ALA A 96 -1.38 7.69 -4.04
C ALA A 96 0.04 7.34 -4.50
N ALA A 97 1.04 7.45 -3.60
CA ALA A 97 2.43 7.14 -3.89
C ALA A 97 2.60 5.67 -4.32
N GLN A 98 2.10 4.73 -3.52
CA GLN A 98 2.21 3.30 -3.77
C GLN A 98 1.63 2.90 -5.12
N THR A 99 0.42 3.38 -5.44
CA THR A 99 -0.23 3.06 -6.72
C THR A 99 0.51 3.70 -7.88
N GLY A 100 1.00 4.93 -7.72
CA GLY A 100 1.82 5.61 -8.72
C GLY A 100 3.11 4.85 -9.01
N VAL A 101 3.86 4.46 -7.98
CA VAL A 101 5.08 3.65 -8.09
C VAL A 101 4.80 2.35 -8.83
N ASN A 102 3.77 1.61 -8.42
CA ASN A 102 3.42 0.33 -9.05
C ASN A 102 3.01 0.49 -10.52
N SER A 103 2.26 1.54 -10.85
CA SER A 103 1.76 1.78 -12.20
C SER A 103 2.87 2.13 -13.19
N PHE A 104 3.90 2.84 -12.73
CA PHE A 104 4.93 3.38 -13.60
C PHE A 104 6.30 2.68 -13.49
N PHE A 105 6.45 1.68 -12.64
CA PHE A 105 7.71 0.94 -12.50
C PHE A 105 8.20 0.36 -13.83
N ILE A 106 7.33 -0.33 -14.59
CA ILE A 106 7.71 -0.98 -15.86
C ILE A 106 8.12 0.06 -16.89
N ASN A 107 7.39 1.18 -16.98
CA ASN A 107 7.70 2.26 -17.90
C ASN A 107 9.03 2.92 -17.56
N TYR A 108 9.29 3.16 -16.28
CA TYR A 108 10.57 3.68 -15.81
C TYR A 108 11.72 2.71 -16.08
N ALA A 109 11.52 1.41 -15.86
CA ALA A 109 12.53 0.39 -16.11
C ALA A 109 12.92 0.30 -17.60
N GLU A 110 11.95 0.45 -18.50
CA GLU A 110 12.20 0.52 -19.93
C GLU A 110 12.97 1.80 -20.32
N GLU A 111 12.49 2.97 -19.87
CA GLU A 111 13.05 4.27 -20.26
C GLU A 111 14.40 4.56 -19.62
N SER A 112 14.53 4.39 -18.30
CA SER A 112 15.68 4.87 -17.52
C SER A 112 16.71 3.79 -17.21
N ILE A 113 16.30 2.52 -17.23
CA ILE A 113 17.18 1.37 -16.91
C ILE A 113 17.48 0.55 -18.17
N HIS A 114 16.72 0.74 -19.25
CA HIS A 114 16.82 0.00 -20.51
C HIS A 114 16.59 -1.50 -20.38
N ILE A 115 15.64 -1.89 -19.53
CA ILE A 115 15.19 -3.27 -19.33
C ILE A 115 13.92 -3.51 -20.14
N GLU A 116 13.87 -4.62 -20.86
CA GLU A 116 12.67 -5.05 -21.58
C GLU A 116 11.46 -5.19 -20.64
N LYS A 117 10.27 -4.75 -21.08
CA LYS A 117 9.03 -4.75 -20.28
C LYS A 117 8.71 -6.11 -19.66
N GLN A 118 8.96 -7.20 -20.39
CA GLN A 118 8.73 -8.54 -19.91
C GLN A 118 9.64 -8.89 -18.72
N THR A 119 10.92 -8.55 -18.81
CA THR A 119 11.89 -8.70 -17.72
C THR A 119 11.57 -7.75 -16.55
N ALA A 120 11.18 -6.50 -16.84
CA ALA A 120 10.76 -5.54 -15.81
C ALA A 120 9.53 -6.06 -15.03
N SER A 121 8.58 -6.73 -15.67
CA SER A 121 7.43 -7.33 -14.98
C SER A 121 7.84 -8.46 -14.02
N LEU A 122 8.88 -9.24 -14.35
CA LEU A 122 9.44 -10.25 -13.44
C LEU A 122 10.15 -9.61 -12.24
N TYR A 123 10.91 -8.52 -12.48
CA TYR A 123 11.54 -7.75 -11.39
C TYR A 123 10.49 -7.12 -10.47
N LEU A 124 9.38 -6.62 -11.03
CA LEU A 124 8.27 -6.13 -10.23
C LEU A 124 7.65 -7.26 -9.37
N ALA A 125 7.35 -8.40 -9.98
CA ALA A 125 6.70 -9.50 -9.30
C ALA A 125 7.55 -10.11 -8.17
N PHE A 126 8.79 -10.49 -8.48
CA PHE A 126 9.65 -11.19 -7.53
C PHE A 126 10.51 -10.26 -6.70
N GLY A 127 11.10 -9.23 -7.30
CA GLY A 127 11.91 -8.25 -6.60
C GLY A 127 11.05 -7.27 -5.81
N GLY A 128 10.17 -6.52 -6.47
CA GLY A 128 9.33 -5.51 -5.84
C GLY A 128 8.28 -6.12 -4.89
N MET A 129 7.32 -6.86 -5.46
CA MET A 129 6.21 -7.41 -4.68
C MET A 129 6.65 -8.53 -3.73
N GLY A 130 7.71 -9.29 -4.08
CA GLY A 130 8.32 -10.26 -3.18
C GLY A 130 8.89 -9.60 -1.93
N LEU A 131 9.69 -8.52 -2.09
CA LEU A 131 10.23 -7.75 -0.96
C LEU A 131 9.13 -7.04 -0.16
N PHE A 132 8.11 -6.53 -0.84
CA PHE A 132 6.93 -5.97 -0.19
C PHE A 132 6.23 -7.01 0.71
N PHE A 133 6.06 -8.24 0.21
CA PHE A 133 5.46 -9.33 0.99
C PHE A 133 6.32 -9.71 2.20
N ILE A 134 7.63 -9.91 1.99
CA ILE A 134 8.59 -10.22 3.06
C ILE A 134 8.64 -9.10 4.10
N GLY A 135 8.70 -7.84 3.65
CA GLY A 135 8.70 -6.68 4.52
C GLY A 135 7.43 -6.57 5.37
N ARG A 136 6.27 -6.94 4.81
CA ARG A 136 4.99 -6.97 5.56
C ARG A 136 5.00 -8.01 6.67
N LEU A 137 5.51 -9.22 6.39
CA LEU A 137 5.64 -10.27 7.41
C LEU A 137 6.65 -9.86 8.49
N ALA A 138 7.84 -9.42 8.09
CA ALA A 138 8.88 -8.97 9.02
C ALA A 138 8.43 -7.77 9.86
N GLY A 139 7.77 -6.80 9.24
CA GLY A 139 7.26 -5.61 9.91
C GLY A 139 6.21 -5.92 10.97
N GLY A 140 5.34 -6.90 10.72
CA GLY A 140 4.39 -7.38 11.73
C GLY A 140 5.08 -7.92 12.99
N VAL A 141 6.20 -8.63 12.82
CA VAL A 141 7.01 -9.13 13.95
C VAL A 141 7.77 -7.99 14.63
N ILE A 142 8.40 -7.10 13.86
CA ILE A 142 9.20 -5.97 14.36
C ILE A 142 8.33 -5.03 15.22
N MET A 143 7.08 -4.79 14.84
CA MET A 143 6.17 -3.92 15.60
C MET A 143 5.75 -4.48 16.96
N ASN A 144 6.03 -5.75 17.25
CA ASN A 144 5.85 -6.28 18.61
C ASN A 144 6.97 -5.81 19.59
N TYR A 145 8.11 -5.38 19.04
CA TYR A 145 9.29 -4.98 19.83
C TYR A 145 9.60 -3.49 19.70
N ILE A 146 9.21 -2.86 18.60
CA ILE A 146 9.53 -1.46 18.29
C ILE A 146 8.22 -0.69 18.12
N GLN A 147 8.17 0.54 18.65
CA GLN A 147 7.01 1.41 18.51
C GLN A 147 6.64 1.63 17.03
N PRO A 148 5.37 1.46 16.64
CA PRO A 148 4.91 1.62 15.25
C PRO A 148 5.29 2.96 14.61
N ARG A 149 5.35 4.04 15.41
CA ARG A 149 5.80 5.35 14.99
C ARG A 149 7.24 5.35 14.48
N LEU A 150 8.16 4.70 15.21
CA LEU A 150 9.58 4.65 14.83
C LEU A 150 9.79 3.80 13.59
N VAL A 151 9.06 2.70 13.49
CA VAL A 151 9.08 1.84 12.30
C VAL A 151 8.55 2.61 11.08
N LEU A 152 7.44 3.33 11.23
CA LEU A 152 6.90 4.20 10.17
C LEU A 152 7.89 5.27 9.75
N LEU A 153 8.56 5.92 10.70
CA LEU A 153 9.56 6.94 10.40
C LEU A 153 10.76 6.38 9.64
N ALA A 154 11.27 5.22 10.08
CA ALA A 154 12.39 4.54 9.39
C ALA A 154 12.01 4.16 7.96
N CYS A 155 10.80 3.61 7.76
CA CYS A 155 10.29 3.29 6.45
C CYS A 155 10.08 4.55 5.58
N ALA A 156 9.57 5.65 6.15
CA ALA A 156 9.39 6.91 5.43
C ALA A 156 10.74 7.51 4.97
N ILE A 157 11.77 7.45 5.81
CA ILE A 157 13.12 7.87 5.44
C ILE A 157 13.67 6.97 4.33
N LEU A 158 13.53 5.65 4.47
CA LEU A 158 13.99 4.69 3.46
C LEU A 158 13.33 4.94 2.11
N THR A 159 11.99 5.08 2.06
CA THR A 159 11.26 5.33 0.82
C THR A 159 11.55 6.70 0.23
N PHE A 160 11.70 7.74 1.07
CA PHE A 160 12.08 9.07 0.61
C PHE A 160 13.46 9.07 -0.06
N VAL A 161 14.47 8.49 0.60
CA VAL A 161 15.83 8.40 0.04
C VAL A 161 15.85 7.52 -1.20
N ALA A 162 15.17 6.38 -1.19
CA ALA A 162 15.07 5.51 -2.34
C ALA A 162 14.41 6.22 -3.54
N THR A 163 13.32 6.94 -3.32
CA THR A 163 12.65 7.69 -4.39
C THR A 163 13.52 8.85 -4.89
N LEU A 164 14.27 9.51 -4.02
CA LEU A 164 15.23 10.55 -4.44
C LEU A 164 16.29 9.95 -5.38
N ILE A 165 16.81 8.76 -5.07
CA ILE A 165 17.76 8.04 -5.94
C ILE A 165 17.10 7.71 -7.29
N VAL A 166 15.83 7.26 -7.31
CA VAL A 166 15.07 7.00 -8.54
C VAL A 166 14.94 8.25 -9.40
N VAL A 167 14.73 9.42 -8.77
CA VAL A 167 14.61 10.70 -9.51
C VAL A 167 15.93 11.18 -10.10
N VAL A 168 17.04 11.01 -9.35
CA VAL A 168 18.34 11.62 -9.70
C VAL A 168 19.25 10.67 -10.46
N CYS A 169 19.16 9.38 -10.21
CA CYS A 169 20.02 8.34 -10.78
C CYS A 169 19.28 7.51 -11.83
N SER A 170 20.04 6.75 -12.61
CA SER A 170 19.55 5.80 -13.62
C SER A 170 20.27 4.45 -13.52
N GLY A 171 19.81 3.46 -14.27
CA GLY A 171 20.45 2.14 -14.33
C GLY A 171 20.24 1.29 -13.08
N THR A 172 21.24 0.44 -12.78
CA THR A 172 21.15 -0.56 -11.70
C THR A 172 20.91 0.04 -10.31
N LEU A 173 21.44 1.25 -10.05
CA LEU A 173 21.27 1.92 -8.77
C LEU A 173 19.80 2.30 -8.53
N SER A 174 19.10 2.80 -9.55
CA SER A 174 17.67 3.08 -9.48
C SER A 174 16.85 1.81 -9.26
N LEU A 175 17.22 0.70 -9.91
CA LEU A 175 16.55 -0.59 -9.71
C LEU A 175 16.66 -1.06 -8.25
N MET A 176 17.85 -0.97 -7.66
CA MET A 176 18.06 -1.30 -6.23
C MET A 176 17.28 -0.37 -5.32
N ALA A 177 17.19 0.91 -5.68
CA ALA A 177 16.38 1.88 -4.95
C ALA A 177 14.88 1.53 -5.00
N PHE A 178 14.35 1.06 -6.13
CA PHE A 178 12.97 0.54 -6.18
C PHE A 178 12.75 -0.64 -5.25
N PHE A 179 13.69 -1.58 -5.15
CA PHE A 179 13.55 -2.70 -4.24
C PHE A 179 13.54 -2.24 -2.76
N ALA A 180 14.38 -1.28 -2.40
CA ALA A 180 14.35 -0.66 -1.08
C ALA A 180 13.03 0.10 -0.83
N LEU A 181 12.48 0.76 -1.86
CA LEU A 181 11.21 1.47 -1.80
C LEU A 181 10.05 0.50 -1.51
N TYR A 182 9.93 -0.60 -2.25
CA TYR A 182 8.90 -1.61 -2.01
C TYR A 182 8.98 -2.22 -0.61
N LEU A 183 10.20 -2.46 -0.12
CA LEU A 183 10.41 -2.94 1.25
C LEU A 183 9.90 -1.92 2.28
N GLY A 184 10.21 -0.63 2.10
CA GLY A 184 9.75 0.44 2.99
C GLY A 184 8.23 0.66 2.96
N GLU A 185 7.60 0.55 1.78
CA GLU A 185 6.14 0.68 1.64
C GLU A 185 5.34 -0.41 2.36
N SER A 186 5.93 -1.59 2.53
CA SER A 186 5.24 -2.83 2.90
C SER A 186 4.35 -2.73 4.14
N ILE A 187 4.75 -1.97 5.14
CA ILE A 187 4.06 -1.85 6.44
C ILE A 187 3.40 -0.49 6.67
N MET A 188 3.58 0.47 5.77
CA MET A 188 3.10 1.84 5.99
C MET A 188 1.58 1.90 6.11
N PHE A 189 0.83 1.21 5.22
CA PHE A 189 -0.64 1.26 5.22
C PHE A 189 -1.24 0.86 6.57
N PRO A 190 -0.99 -0.36 7.09
CA PRO A 190 -1.56 -0.77 8.37
C PRO A 190 -1.07 0.09 9.54
N THR A 191 0.15 0.58 9.49
CA THR A 191 0.71 1.42 10.54
C THR A 191 0.08 2.80 10.57
N ILE A 192 -0.05 3.48 9.42
CA ILE A 192 -0.73 4.78 9.33
C ILE A 192 -2.20 4.63 9.73
N PHE A 193 -2.87 3.59 9.23
CA PHE A 193 -4.27 3.30 9.56
C PHE A 193 -4.48 3.14 11.06
N SER A 194 -3.66 2.32 11.72
CA SER A 194 -3.77 2.08 13.15
C SER A 194 -3.46 3.33 13.98
N LEU A 195 -2.43 4.10 13.60
CA LEU A 195 -2.08 5.35 14.27
C LEU A 195 -3.16 6.42 14.12
N ALA A 196 -3.77 6.53 12.94
CA ALA A 196 -4.88 7.45 12.70
C ALA A 196 -6.14 7.03 13.48
N LEU A 197 -6.43 5.73 13.53
CA LEU A 197 -7.60 5.21 14.24
C LEU A 197 -7.53 5.46 15.75
N ARG A 198 -6.33 5.49 16.35
CA ARG A 198 -6.15 5.86 17.77
C ARG A 198 -6.63 7.28 18.08
N ASP A 199 -6.58 8.20 17.11
CA ASP A 199 -7.06 9.58 17.26
C ASP A 199 -8.58 9.72 17.11
N ALA A 200 -9.26 8.67 16.67
CA ALA A 200 -10.71 8.67 16.44
C ALA A 200 -11.55 8.61 17.75
N GLY A 201 -10.94 8.24 18.88
CA GLY A 201 -11.64 8.09 20.16
C GLY A 201 -12.79 7.08 20.05
N THR A 202 -13.98 7.46 20.46
CA THR A 202 -15.19 6.59 20.42
C THR A 202 -15.79 6.43 19.02
N LYS A 203 -15.41 7.25 18.04
CA LYS A 203 -15.96 7.25 16.67
C LYS A 203 -15.24 6.30 15.70
N THR A 204 -14.74 5.16 16.20
CA THR A 204 -13.92 4.21 15.43
C THR A 204 -14.60 3.68 14.16
N LYS A 205 -15.92 3.42 14.18
CA LYS A 205 -16.67 2.94 13.00
C LYS A 205 -16.65 3.96 11.86
N LEU A 206 -16.99 5.22 12.17
CA LEU A 206 -16.97 6.31 11.19
C LEU A 206 -15.55 6.57 10.71
N ALA A 207 -14.59 6.60 11.63
CA ALA A 207 -13.20 6.82 11.32
C ALA A 207 -12.62 5.74 10.39
N SER A 208 -12.91 4.48 10.63
CA SER A 208 -12.49 3.37 9.75
C SER A 208 -13.07 3.52 8.34
N SER A 209 -14.34 3.89 8.21
CA SER A 209 -14.96 4.13 6.91
C SER A 209 -14.29 5.28 6.16
N LEU A 210 -13.99 6.38 6.85
CA LEU A 210 -13.29 7.54 6.26
C LEU A 210 -11.86 7.19 5.87
N LEU A 211 -11.14 6.41 6.68
CA LEU A 211 -9.80 5.95 6.33
C LEU A 211 -9.79 5.02 5.10
N ILE A 212 -10.81 4.15 4.96
CA ILE A 212 -10.93 3.31 3.76
C ILE A 212 -11.22 4.15 2.52
N MET A 213 -11.99 5.23 2.63
CA MET A 213 -12.23 6.15 1.51
C MET A 213 -10.94 6.81 0.98
N THR A 214 -9.87 6.91 1.80
CA THR A 214 -8.59 7.47 1.34
C THR A 214 -7.91 6.65 0.25
N ILE A 215 -8.34 5.39 0.02
CA ILE A 215 -7.86 4.54 -1.07
C ILE A 215 -8.07 5.19 -2.45
N VAL A 216 -9.00 6.13 -2.57
CA VAL A 216 -9.20 6.94 -3.80
C VAL A 216 -7.92 7.68 -4.23
N GLY A 217 -6.97 7.92 -3.33
CA GLY A 217 -5.64 8.46 -3.66
C GLY A 217 -4.91 7.68 -4.75
N GLY A 218 -5.14 6.35 -4.81
CA GLY A 218 -4.59 5.51 -5.86
C GLY A 218 -5.13 5.79 -7.28
N ALA A 219 -6.27 6.45 -7.41
CA ALA A 219 -6.76 6.91 -8.71
C ALA A 219 -6.15 8.26 -9.12
N VAL A 220 -5.72 9.08 -8.16
CA VAL A 220 -5.25 10.44 -8.43
C VAL A 220 -3.78 10.47 -8.88
N ALA A 221 -2.90 9.78 -8.18
CA ALA A 221 -1.46 9.86 -8.46
C ALA A 221 -1.08 9.36 -9.86
N PRO A 222 -1.57 8.22 -10.37
CA PRO A 222 -1.21 7.77 -11.71
C PRO A 222 -1.59 8.78 -12.81
N VAL A 223 -2.72 9.47 -12.66
CA VAL A 223 -3.15 10.50 -13.62
C VAL A 223 -2.18 11.68 -13.62
N ILE A 224 -1.80 12.17 -12.44
CA ILE A 224 -0.86 13.30 -12.31
C ILE A 224 0.53 12.89 -12.80
N MET A 225 1.00 11.70 -12.42
CA MET A 225 2.32 11.19 -12.84
C MET A 225 2.38 10.97 -14.36
N GLY A 226 1.32 10.40 -14.96
CA GLY A 226 1.23 10.25 -16.42
C GLY A 226 1.28 11.60 -17.12
N TYR A 227 0.50 12.58 -16.68
CA TYR A 227 0.53 13.93 -17.24
C TYR A 227 1.92 14.59 -17.14
N ILE A 228 2.61 14.43 -16.01
CA ILE A 228 3.99 14.94 -15.84
C ILE A 228 4.94 14.21 -16.79
N ALA A 229 4.88 12.90 -16.90
CA ALA A 229 5.72 12.12 -17.78
C ALA A 229 5.52 12.53 -19.26
N ASP A 230 4.27 12.66 -19.70
CA ASP A 230 3.92 13.04 -21.08
C ASP A 230 4.38 14.47 -21.41
N THR A 231 4.26 15.41 -20.48
CA THR A 231 4.63 16.82 -20.70
C THR A 231 6.12 17.08 -20.60
N THR A 232 6.84 16.34 -19.75
CA THR A 232 8.29 16.52 -19.53
C THR A 232 9.14 15.59 -20.37
N GLY A 233 8.53 14.55 -20.95
CA GLY A 233 9.25 13.48 -21.65
C GLY A 233 10.16 12.64 -20.74
N SER A 234 9.94 12.67 -19.43
CA SER A 234 10.77 11.94 -18.46
C SER A 234 9.92 11.28 -17.37
N MET A 235 10.01 9.97 -17.31
CA MET A 235 9.35 9.20 -16.25
C MET A 235 9.96 9.48 -14.87
N ALA A 236 11.28 9.74 -14.80
CA ALA A 236 11.97 10.03 -13.55
C ALA A 236 11.39 11.28 -12.85
N ILE A 237 11.01 12.32 -13.60
CA ILE A 237 10.42 13.55 -13.05
C ILE A 237 9.06 13.26 -12.43
N ALA A 238 8.27 12.34 -12.98
CA ALA A 238 6.97 11.96 -12.41
C ALA A 238 7.09 11.38 -11.00
N PHE A 239 8.23 10.77 -10.65
CA PHE A 239 8.50 10.23 -9.31
C PHE A 239 8.72 11.30 -8.24
N LEU A 240 8.76 12.60 -8.60
CA LEU A 240 8.68 13.69 -7.62
C LEU A 240 7.36 13.67 -6.83
N ILE A 241 6.27 13.13 -7.40
CA ILE A 241 4.99 13.01 -6.69
C ILE A 241 5.11 12.03 -5.51
N PRO A 242 5.51 10.77 -5.68
CA PRO A 242 5.78 9.88 -4.55
C PRO A 242 6.80 10.44 -3.56
N LEU A 243 7.86 11.12 -4.02
CA LEU A 243 8.86 11.74 -3.15
C LEU A 243 8.24 12.70 -2.15
N VAL A 244 7.40 13.63 -2.63
CA VAL A 244 6.67 14.57 -1.77
C VAL A 244 5.74 13.83 -0.79
N CYS A 245 5.03 12.81 -1.27
CA CYS A 245 4.15 11.99 -0.44
C CYS A 245 4.92 11.34 0.73
N TYR A 246 6.07 10.73 0.47
CA TYR A 246 6.89 10.11 1.53
C TYR A 246 7.47 11.13 2.50
N GLY A 247 7.79 12.34 2.04
CA GLY A 247 8.17 13.45 2.90
C GLY A 247 7.06 13.81 3.91
N VAL A 248 5.82 13.90 3.45
CA VAL A 248 4.66 14.18 4.32
C VAL A 248 4.41 13.01 5.30
N ILE A 249 4.57 11.77 4.87
CA ILE A 249 4.45 10.59 5.74
C ILE A 249 5.51 10.62 6.85
N GLY A 250 6.75 11.01 6.53
CA GLY A 250 7.79 11.24 7.53
C GLY A 250 7.41 12.31 8.55
N GLY A 251 6.89 13.45 8.07
CA GLY A 251 6.36 14.52 8.92
C GLY A 251 5.23 14.06 9.84
N TYR A 252 4.32 13.23 9.34
CA TYR A 252 3.27 12.62 10.15
C TYR A 252 3.84 11.70 11.24
N ALA A 253 4.80 10.85 10.90
CA ALA A 253 5.44 9.99 11.89
C ALA A 253 6.13 10.81 13.00
N LEU A 254 6.76 11.95 12.66
CA LEU A 254 7.36 12.86 13.63
C LEU A 254 6.33 13.56 14.51
N SER A 255 5.15 13.88 14.00
CA SER A 255 4.09 14.57 14.75
C SER A 255 3.42 13.71 15.83
N LYS A 256 3.57 12.39 15.77
CA LYS A 256 2.97 11.48 16.76
C LYS A 256 3.79 11.49 18.06
N PRO A 257 3.13 11.53 19.23
CA PRO A 257 3.83 11.44 20.50
C PRO A 257 4.54 10.10 20.65
N SER A 258 5.70 10.12 21.29
CA SER A 258 6.35 8.89 21.74
C SER A 258 5.45 8.27 22.81
N ALA A 259 4.87 7.12 22.56
CA ALA A 259 4.21 6.38 23.63
C ALA A 259 5.30 5.97 24.63
N SER A 260 5.16 6.38 25.89
CA SER A 260 5.93 5.75 26.97
C SER A 260 5.60 4.28 26.99
N LEU A 261 6.64 3.45 26.93
CA LEU A 261 6.55 2.00 27.11
C LEU A 261 5.92 1.67 28.48
#